data_2fe66c49d74d3488349e919afa7cd2a2
#
_entry.id   2fe66c49d74d3488349e919afa7cd2a2
#
_cell.length_a   1.000
_cell.length_b   1.000
_cell.length_c   1.000
_cell.angle_alpha   90.00
_cell.angle_beta   90.00
_cell.angle_gamma   90.00
#
_symmetry.space_group_name_H-M   'P 1'
#
loop_
_entity.id
_entity.type
_entity.pdbx_description
1 polymer ?
#
loop_
_entity_poly.entity_id
_entity_poly.type
_entity_poly.pdbx_seq_one_letter_code
_entity_poly.pdbx_strand_id
1 'polypeptide(L)'
;MFANISFIFFFYLFLITIIGHGRIFSSIFYPNFSKLNFGFQGLLGIFFLSLIAMLSSFFFAHSFVFNCFILVLGFIGFFFKKDEVYFKKNLKFLLLISLLSLIGLYISKNHDDFPYYHLPYSLTLVENQFIIGMGNLGHGYRTPSSIFYFNSLFYLPYIKYNLFHAHGLYTLIFFNILCLKFIFQKIKSKNYDFFYFLYLLSFIFINCFFYRIAEFGADRAGQILVFLIFIKYFEIINFNNKTDNIKKDIVLLILFTVLAASMKAYFFIYFIIPTILLLNKKIFFTFINFKSMKILSVFTFFVLMIFSINFLSTGCALYPAKQTCNENLQWSIKKDEVQKMKVHYEWWAKAGGGSNYSVDIKKKDYVKNFKWINNWIEKYFFNKVSDFLFGLVFL
;
A
#
# COMPACT_ATOMS: atom_id res chain seq x y z
N MET A 1 1.68 17.91 27.22
CA MET A 1 3.08 17.48 27.05
C MET A 1 3.21 15.95 27.02
N PHE A 2 2.77 15.20 28.04
CA PHE A 2 2.87 13.74 28.07
C PHE A 2 2.18 13.04 26.88
N ALA A 3 1.02 13.49 26.44
CA ALA A 3 0.31 12.90 25.30
C ALA A 3 1.11 12.98 23.99
N ASN A 4 1.84 14.07 23.75
CA ASN A 4 2.67 14.23 22.56
C ASN A 4 3.93 13.35 22.59
N ILE A 5 4.53 13.19 23.78
CA ILE A 5 5.71 12.33 23.95
C ILE A 5 5.33 10.86 23.73
N SER A 6 4.22 10.42 24.30
CA SER A 6 3.73 9.04 24.11
C SER A 6 3.37 8.76 22.63
N PHE A 7 2.78 9.74 21.93
CA PHE A 7 2.46 9.65 20.52
C PHE A 7 3.72 9.45 19.64
N ILE A 8 4.77 10.25 19.87
CA ILE A 8 6.05 10.13 19.18
C ILE A 8 6.71 8.78 19.52
N PHE A 9 6.68 8.37 20.80
CA PHE A 9 7.25 7.08 21.23
C PHE A 9 6.60 5.91 20.48
N PHE A 10 5.27 5.85 20.42
CA PHE A 10 4.57 4.80 19.70
C PHE A 10 4.79 4.86 18.20
N PHE A 11 4.89 6.05 17.60
CA PHE A 11 5.24 6.19 16.20
C PHE A 11 6.58 5.52 15.86
N TYR A 12 7.62 5.76 16.66
CA TYR A 12 8.93 5.12 16.47
C TYR A 12 8.92 3.64 16.81
N LEU A 13 8.17 3.24 17.82
CA LEU A 13 7.99 1.82 18.17
C LEU A 13 7.38 1.06 16.99
N PHE A 14 6.33 1.59 16.37
CA PHE A 14 5.71 0.97 15.20
C PHE A 14 6.65 0.98 13.99
N LEU A 15 7.36 2.06 13.75
CA LEU A 15 8.35 2.15 12.67
C LEU A 15 9.43 1.06 12.78
N ILE A 16 9.98 0.88 13.98
CA ILE A 16 10.99 -0.17 14.28
C ILE A 16 10.38 -1.56 14.11
N THR A 17 9.18 -1.77 14.63
CA THR A 17 8.44 -3.02 14.51
C THR A 17 8.18 -3.41 13.06
N ILE A 18 7.77 -2.48 12.22
CA ILE A 18 7.55 -2.71 10.78
C ILE A 18 8.86 -3.18 10.13
N ILE A 19 9.97 -2.49 10.36
CA ILE A 19 11.28 -2.89 9.81
C ILE A 19 11.67 -4.28 10.33
N GLY A 20 11.43 -4.57 11.61
CA GLY A 20 11.72 -5.86 12.21
C GLY A 20 10.97 -7.01 11.56
N HIS A 21 9.68 -6.84 11.29
CA HIS A 21 8.90 -7.83 10.54
C HIS A 21 9.40 -8.02 9.10
N GLY A 22 9.84 -6.96 8.44
CA GLY A 22 10.47 -7.09 7.13
C GLY A 22 11.79 -7.87 7.17
N ARG A 23 12.56 -7.76 8.24
CA ARG A 23 13.78 -8.57 8.46
C ARG A 23 13.44 -10.02 8.73
N ILE A 24 12.42 -10.31 9.54
CA ILE A 24 11.92 -11.67 9.78
C ILE A 24 11.48 -12.28 8.46
N PHE A 25 10.64 -11.59 7.70
CA PHE A 25 10.18 -12.03 6.38
C PHE A 25 11.36 -12.35 5.44
N SER A 26 12.32 -11.45 5.36
CA SER A 26 13.51 -11.63 4.53
C SER A 26 14.29 -12.88 4.92
N SER A 27 14.46 -13.14 6.23
CA SER A 27 15.22 -14.30 6.70
C SER A 27 14.55 -15.64 6.39
N ILE A 28 13.22 -15.67 6.38
CA ILE A 28 12.43 -16.89 6.18
C ILE A 28 12.21 -17.19 4.70
N PHE A 29 11.76 -16.19 3.96
CA PHE A 29 11.26 -16.39 2.60
C PHE A 29 12.26 -16.07 1.51
N TYR A 30 13.12 -15.07 1.70
CA TYR A 30 14.09 -14.67 0.70
C TYR A 30 15.36 -14.08 1.34
N PRO A 31 16.31 -14.92 1.78
CA PRO A 31 17.51 -14.48 2.50
C PRO A 31 18.36 -13.44 1.76
N ASN A 32 18.27 -13.38 0.43
CA ASN A 32 18.94 -12.36 -0.37
C ASN A 32 18.48 -10.92 -0.03
N PHE A 33 17.32 -10.77 0.60
CA PHE A 33 16.82 -9.49 1.09
C PHE A 33 17.41 -9.05 2.44
N SER A 34 18.11 -9.93 3.16
CA SER A 34 18.68 -9.60 4.46
C SER A 34 19.67 -8.43 4.45
N LYS A 35 20.33 -8.22 3.30
CA LYS A 35 21.26 -7.10 3.06
C LYS A 35 20.59 -5.85 2.48
N LEU A 36 19.27 -5.82 2.34
CA LEU A 36 18.55 -4.63 1.88
C LEU A 36 18.56 -3.54 2.96
N ASN A 37 18.49 -2.28 2.51
CA ASN A 37 18.38 -1.16 3.44
C ASN A 37 17.03 -1.11 4.17
N PHE A 38 16.92 -0.28 5.21
CA PHE A 38 15.70 -0.17 6.00
C PHE A 38 14.48 0.31 5.21
N GLY A 39 14.65 1.02 4.09
CA GLY A 39 13.55 1.35 3.20
C GLY A 39 12.88 0.10 2.61
N PHE A 40 13.67 -0.80 2.01
CA PHE A 40 13.13 -2.07 1.51
C PHE A 40 12.61 -2.96 2.63
N GLN A 41 13.36 -3.08 3.75
CA GLN A 41 12.93 -3.89 4.89
C GLN A 41 11.61 -3.36 5.48
N GLY A 42 11.43 -2.03 5.52
CA GLY A 42 10.18 -1.44 5.97
C GLY A 42 8.99 -1.77 5.05
N LEU A 43 9.17 -1.66 3.72
CA LEU A 43 8.11 -2.03 2.76
C LEU A 43 7.79 -3.53 2.81
N LEU A 44 8.81 -4.40 2.97
CA LEU A 44 8.62 -5.83 3.25
C LEU A 44 7.86 -6.06 4.56
N GLY A 45 8.09 -5.23 5.56
CA GLY A 45 7.40 -5.29 6.85
C GLY A 45 5.93 -4.91 6.72
N ILE A 46 5.60 -3.86 5.96
CA ILE A 46 4.20 -3.51 5.66
C ILE A 46 3.51 -4.66 4.93
N PHE A 47 4.17 -5.24 3.92
CA PHE A 47 3.65 -6.41 3.19
C PHE A 47 3.35 -7.57 4.13
N PHE A 48 4.33 -7.95 4.97
CA PHE A 48 4.22 -9.11 5.84
C PHE A 48 3.18 -8.91 6.95
N LEU A 49 3.16 -7.73 7.57
CA LEU A 49 2.15 -7.39 8.57
C LEU A 49 0.74 -7.34 7.99
N SER A 50 0.58 -6.82 6.77
CA SER A 50 -0.71 -6.84 6.09
C SER A 50 -1.19 -8.27 5.82
N LEU A 51 -0.28 -9.15 5.39
CA LEU A 51 -0.59 -10.57 5.19
C LEU A 51 -0.95 -11.27 6.50
N ILE A 52 -0.15 -11.06 7.57
CA ILE A 52 -0.43 -11.61 8.90
C ILE A 52 -1.78 -11.13 9.40
N ALA A 53 -2.07 -9.83 9.29
CA ALA A 53 -3.31 -9.27 9.76
C ALA A 53 -4.53 -9.84 9.02
N MET A 54 -4.46 -9.94 7.69
CA MET A 54 -5.54 -10.52 6.90
C MET A 54 -5.74 -12.00 7.27
N LEU A 55 -4.67 -12.76 7.44
CA LEU A 55 -4.76 -14.18 7.79
C LEU A 55 -5.26 -14.39 9.22
N SER A 56 -4.68 -13.69 10.20
CA SER A 56 -5.02 -13.84 11.62
C SER A 56 -6.46 -13.44 11.92
N SER A 57 -7.01 -12.47 11.19
CA SER A 57 -8.39 -12.00 11.40
C SER A 57 -9.43 -13.11 11.25
N PHE A 58 -9.17 -14.16 10.48
CA PHE A 58 -10.08 -15.31 10.36
C PHE A 58 -10.16 -16.16 11.62
N PHE A 59 -9.15 -16.11 12.47
CA PHE A 59 -9.05 -16.99 13.63
C PHE A 59 -9.35 -16.28 14.95
N PHE A 60 -9.02 -14.98 15.02
CA PHE A 60 -9.22 -14.20 16.26
C PHE A 60 -9.24 -12.70 16.00
N ALA A 61 -9.77 -11.95 16.96
CA ALA A 61 -9.74 -10.50 16.98
C ALA A 61 -8.29 -9.99 17.19
N HIS A 62 -7.96 -8.84 16.59
CA HIS A 62 -6.67 -8.17 16.80
C HIS A 62 -6.65 -7.44 18.16
N SER A 63 -6.89 -8.21 19.21
CA SER A 63 -6.94 -7.73 20.59
C SER A 63 -5.61 -7.11 21.05
N PHE A 64 -5.65 -6.38 22.16
CA PHE A 64 -4.45 -5.81 22.77
C PHE A 64 -3.32 -6.83 22.98
N VAL A 65 -3.64 -8.03 23.47
CA VAL A 65 -2.66 -9.09 23.71
C VAL A 65 -1.99 -9.52 22.42
N PHE A 66 -2.77 -9.75 21.36
CA PHE A 66 -2.25 -10.11 20.06
C PHE A 66 -1.38 -8.99 19.47
N ASN A 67 -1.85 -7.74 19.55
CA ASN A 67 -1.11 -6.59 19.04
C ASN A 67 0.22 -6.39 19.80
N CYS A 68 0.24 -6.56 21.13
CA CYS A 68 1.49 -6.55 21.88
C CYS A 68 2.44 -7.65 21.44
N PHE A 69 1.95 -8.86 21.19
CA PHE A 69 2.76 -9.96 20.69
C PHE A 69 3.40 -9.60 19.33
N ILE A 70 2.64 -9.06 18.39
CA ILE A 70 3.15 -8.60 17.10
C ILE A 70 4.21 -7.51 17.28
N LEU A 71 3.99 -6.55 18.18
CA LEU A 71 4.95 -5.47 18.44
C LEU A 71 6.27 -6.02 19.02
N VAL A 72 6.19 -6.93 19.99
CA VAL A 72 7.37 -7.54 20.60
C VAL A 72 8.16 -8.35 19.58
N LEU A 73 7.48 -9.17 18.76
CA LEU A 73 8.15 -9.94 17.69
C LEU A 73 8.87 -9.04 16.71
N GLY A 74 8.22 -7.96 16.27
CA GLY A 74 8.85 -7.01 15.35
C GLY A 74 10.02 -6.28 16.00
N PHE A 75 9.90 -5.89 17.26
CA PHE A 75 11.00 -5.27 18.01
C PHE A 75 12.21 -6.21 18.11
N ILE A 76 12.01 -7.48 18.49
CA ILE A 76 13.08 -8.49 18.49
C ILE A 76 13.66 -8.67 17.07
N GLY A 77 12.81 -8.75 16.05
CA GLY A 77 13.22 -8.88 14.66
C GLY A 77 14.10 -7.73 14.17
N PHE A 78 13.90 -6.53 14.69
CA PHE A 78 14.71 -5.36 14.35
C PHE A 78 16.18 -5.53 14.76
N PHE A 79 16.44 -6.19 15.89
CA PHE A 79 17.79 -6.44 16.38
C PHE A 79 18.39 -7.78 15.95
N PHE A 80 17.59 -8.64 15.30
CA PHE A 80 18.01 -9.96 14.89
C PHE A 80 19.09 -9.91 13.78
N LYS A 81 20.17 -10.72 13.90
CA LYS A 81 21.25 -10.85 12.90
C LYS A 81 21.77 -9.53 12.35
N LYS A 82 22.25 -8.62 13.20
CA LYS A 82 22.80 -7.34 12.72
C LYS A 82 24.28 -7.45 12.32
N ASP A 83 24.57 -7.00 11.10
CA ASP A 83 25.87 -6.46 10.74
C ASP A 83 25.96 -5.06 11.32
N GLU A 84 26.82 -4.85 12.32
CA GLU A 84 26.83 -3.60 13.09
C GLU A 84 27.13 -2.36 12.25
N VAL A 85 28.07 -2.44 11.33
CA VAL A 85 28.46 -1.30 10.47
C VAL A 85 27.30 -0.91 9.55
N TYR A 86 26.72 -1.90 8.90
CA TYR A 86 25.58 -1.70 8.02
C TYR A 86 24.35 -1.21 8.77
N PHE A 87 24.09 -1.75 9.95
CA PHE A 87 22.98 -1.35 10.82
C PHE A 87 23.11 0.12 11.25
N LYS A 88 24.28 0.52 11.80
CA LYS A 88 24.53 1.90 12.25
C LYS A 88 24.34 2.90 11.12
N LYS A 89 24.81 2.59 9.90
CA LYS A 89 24.62 3.45 8.73
C LYS A 89 23.15 3.62 8.33
N ASN A 90 22.39 2.53 8.29
CA ASN A 90 20.95 2.59 7.97
C ASN A 90 20.15 3.29 9.08
N LEU A 91 20.52 3.10 10.36
CA LEU A 91 19.86 3.74 11.50
C LEU A 91 19.99 5.27 11.43
N LYS A 92 21.16 5.82 11.09
CA LYS A 92 21.34 7.27 10.92
C LYS A 92 20.39 7.83 9.86
N PHE A 93 20.28 7.17 8.71
CA PHE A 93 19.33 7.55 7.65
C PHE A 93 17.88 7.47 8.12
N LEU A 94 17.51 6.40 8.79
CA LEU A 94 16.17 6.22 9.34
C LEU A 94 15.81 7.35 10.30
N LEU A 95 16.68 7.65 11.26
CA LEU A 95 16.44 8.70 12.25
C LEU A 95 16.31 10.07 11.59
N LEU A 96 17.19 10.42 10.66
CA LEU A 96 17.13 11.71 9.97
C LEU A 96 15.83 11.86 9.18
N ILE A 97 15.48 10.86 8.36
CA ILE A 97 14.30 10.95 7.50
C ILE A 97 13.01 10.90 8.32
N SER A 98 12.94 10.04 9.34
CA SER A 98 11.76 9.97 10.20
C SER A 98 11.57 11.23 11.02
N LEU A 99 12.65 11.86 11.50
CA LEU A 99 12.58 13.13 12.20
C LEU A 99 12.03 14.25 11.30
N LEU A 100 12.54 14.38 10.07
CA LEU A 100 12.02 15.34 9.10
C LEU A 100 10.55 15.06 8.73
N SER A 101 10.15 13.81 8.73
CA SER A 101 8.78 13.39 8.42
C SER A 101 7.79 13.60 9.57
N LEU A 102 8.26 13.84 10.81
CA LEU A 102 7.37 14.08 11.95
C LEU A 102 6.43 15.27 11.75
N ILE A 103 6.85 16.28 10.97
CA ILE A 103 5.97 17.40 10.60
C ILE A 103 4.69 16.88 9.95
N GLY A 104 4.81 15.92 9.02
CA GLY A 104 3.65 15.31 8.36
C GLY A 104 2.71 14.58 9.32
N LEU A 105 3.23 14.04 10.43
CA LEU A 105 2.41 13.38 11.45
C LEU A 105 1.49 14.35 12.20
N TYR A 106 1.96 15.57 12.44
CA TYR A 106 1.19 16.62 13.12
C TYR A 106 0.25 17.39 12.19
N ILE A 107 0.51 17.37 10.88
CA ILE A 107 -0.34 17.99 9.86
C ILE A 107 -1.31 16.93 9.28
N SER A 108 -1.77 16.01 10.11
CA SER A 108 -2.73 15.00 9.68
C SER A 108 -4.09 15.62 9.40
N LYS A 109 -4.74 15.14 8.36
CA LYS A 109 -6.12 15.49 8.01
C LYS A 109 -6.97 14.22 7.96
N ASN A 110 -8.15 14.28 8.56
CA ASN A 110 -9.11 13.20 8.41
C ASN A 110 -9.63 13.16 6.97
N HIS A 111 -9.63 11.97 6.39
CA HIS A 111 -10.38 11.71 5.17
C HIS A 111 -11.88 11.74 5.48
N ASP A 112 -12.68 12.23 4.53
CA ASP A 112 -14.14 12.30 4.72
C ASP A 112 -14.75 10.91 5.02
N ASP A 113 -14.19 9.86 4.44
CA ASP A 113 -14.60 8.46 4.66
C ASP A 113 -14.09 7.85 5.98
N PHE A 114 -13.21 8.55 6.71
CA PHE A 114 -12.61 8.00 7.92
C PHE A 114 -13.63 7.59 8.98
N PRO A 115 -14.58 8.46 9.37
CA PRO A 115 -15.59 8.09 10.36
C PRO A 115 -16.63 7.10 9.81
N TYR A 116 -16.84 7.05 8.49
CA TYR A 116 -17.87 6.21 7.88
C TYR A 116 -17.48 4.74 7.80
N TYR A 117 -16.22 4.42 7.43
CA TYR A 117 -15.83 3.02 7.29
C TYR A 117 -14.36 2.71 7.55
N HIS A 118 -13.39 3.65 7.37
CA HIS A 118 -11.99 3.30 7.61
C HIS A 118 -11.75 2.94 9.07
N LEU A 119 -12.19 3.81 9.98
CA LEU A 119 -12.09 3.58 11.42
C LEU A 119 -12.99 2.42 11.87
N PRO A 120 -14.31 2.41 11.57
CA PRO A 120 -15.18 1.32 11.97
C PRO A 120 -14.71 -0.05 11.48
N TYR A 121 -14.23 -0.15 10.22
CA TYR A 121 -13.68 -1.40 9.69
C TYR A 121 -12.51 -1.91 10.54
N SER A 122 -11.52 -1.05 10.80
CA SER A 122 -10.35 -1.44 11.60
C SER A 122 -10.72 -1.78 13.05
N LEU A 123 -11.66 -1.05 13.65
CA LEU A 123 -12.15 -1.35 15.01
C LEU A 123 -12.93 -2.66 15.07
N THR A 124 -13.72 -2.98 14.06
CA THR A 124 -14.39 -4.28 13.97
C THR A 124 -13.39 -5.44 14.03
N LEU A 125 -12.22 -5.30 13.39
CA LEU A 125 -11.15 -6.30 13.43
C LEU A 125 -10.41 -6.34 14.79
N VAL A 126 -10.40 -5.24 15.53
CA VAL A 126 -9.85 -5.19 16.91
C VAL A 126 -10.76 -5.91 17.90
N GLU A 127 -12.06 -5.78 17.72
CA GLU A 127 -13.08 -6.30 18.65
C GLU A 127 -13.53 -7.71 18.30
N ASN A 128 -13.51 -8.06 17.00
CA ASN A 128 -14.05 -9.31 16.50
C ASN A 128 -13.09 -10.00 15.52
N GLN A 129 -13.19 -11.31 15.43
CA GLN A 129 -12.68 -12.04 14.29
C GLN A 129 -13.42 -11.60 13.02
N PHE A 130 -12.88 -11.94 11.84
CA PHE A 130 -13.50 -11.61 10.55
C PHE A 130 -14.96 -12.08 10.48
N ILE A 131 -15.86 -11.16 10.18
CA ILE A 131 -17.30 -11.41 10.10
C ILE A 131 -17.67 -11.74 8.65
N ILE A 132 -18.16 -12.95 8.39
CA ILE A 132 -18.69 -13.32 7.07
C ILE A 132 -19.90 -12.45 6.76
N GLY A 133 -19.96 -11.90 5.54
CA GLY A 133 -21.01 -10.98 5.14
C GLY A 133 -20.85 -9.55 5.67
N MET A 134 -19.64 -9.17 6.14
CA MET A 134 -19.34 -7.82 6.63
C MET A 134 -19.76 -6.72 5.65
N GLY A 135 -19.76 -6.99 4.33
CA GLY A 135 -20.25 -6.06 3.30
C GLY A 135 -21.71 -5.62 3.45
N ASN A 136 -22.51 -6.34 4.27
CA ASN A 136 -23.89 -5.96 4.60
C ASN A 136 -23.98 -4.94 5.74
N LEU A 137 -22.90 -4.70 6.51
CA LEU A 137 -22.87 -3.69 7.56
C LEU A 137 -22.89 -2.27 6.98
N GLY A 138 -22.42 -2.09 5.76
CA GLY A 138 -22.44 -0.80 5.10
C GLY A 138 -21.64 -0.79 3.79
N HIS A 139 -21.86 0.26 3.01
CA HIS A 139 -21.25 0.46 1.70
C HIS A 139 -19.72 0.39 1.75
N GLY A 140 -19.07 1.01 2.74
CA GLY A 140 -17.60 1.05 2.83
C GLY A 140 -16.96 -0.29 3.21
N TYR A 141 -17.72 -1.23 3.78
CA TYR A 141 -17.24 -2.57 4.11
C TYR A 141 -17.17 -3.51 2.90
N ARG A 142 -17.68 -3.08 1.73
CA ARG A 142 -17.71 -3.86 0.48
C ARG A 142 -16.39 -3.81 -0.29
N THR A 143 -15.51 -2.88 0.07
CA THR A 143 -14.21 -2.68 -0.57
C THR A 143 -13.09 -2.80 0.46
N PRO A 144 -12.78 -4.03 0.91
CA PRO A 144 -11.74 -4.26 1.91
C PRO A 144 -10.38 -3.76 1.41
N SER A 145 -9.58 -3.24 2.33
CA SER A 145 -8.22 -2.77 2.09
C SER A 145 -7.26 -3.40 3.09
N SER A 146 -6.10 -3.86 2.65
CA SER A 146 -5.05 -4.37 3.55
C SER A 146 -4.62 -3.36 4.60
N ILE A 147 -4.81 -2.06 4.34
CA ILE A 147 -4.52 -0.98 5.29
C ILE A 147 -5.41 -1.06 6.53
N PHE A 148 -6.69 -1.44 6.40
CA PHE A 148 -7.57 -1.56 7.56
C PHE A 148 -7.14 -2.69 8.49
N TYR A 149 -6.69 -3.81 7.90
CA TYR A 149 -6.10 -4.94 8.62
C TYR A 149 -4.77 -4.57 9.26
N PHE A 150 -3.90 -3.89 8.52
CA PHE A 150 -2.63 -3.40 9.03
C PHE A 150 -2.84 -2.44 10.21
N ASN A 151 -3.75 -1.49 10.11
CA ASN A 151 -4.04 -0.52 11.15
C ASN A 151 -4.57 -1.18 12.43
N SER A 152 -5.40 -2.22 12.33
CA SER A 152 -5.92 -2.92 13.50
C SER A 152 -4.83 -3.56 14.38
N LEU A 153 -3.67 -3.93 13.80
CA LEU A 153 -2.51 -4.42 14.55
C LEU A 153 -1.84 -3.35 15.43
N PHE A 154 -2.06 -2.07 15.12
CA PHE A 154 -1.47 -0.94 15.85
C PHE A 154 -2.44 -0.27 16.82
N TYR A 155 -3.61 -0.86 17.04
CA TYR A 155 -4.52 -0.43 18.08
C TYR A 155 -4.01 -0.86 19.46
N LEU A 156 -3.74 0.11 20.33
CA LEU A 156 -3.38 -0.10 21.73
C LEU A 156 -4.27 0.79 22.63
N PRO A 157 -4.65 0.36 23.84
CA PRO A 157 -5.58 1.09 24.71
C PRO A 157 -5.18 2.54 24.98
N TYR A 158 -3.87 2.82 25.10
CA TYR A 158 -3.36 4.17 25.39
C TYR A 158 -3.41 5.11 24.19
N ILE A 159 -3.11 4.59 22.98
CA ILE A 159 -3.02 5.39 21.76
C ILE A 159 -4.27 5.23 20.89
N LYS A 160 -5.05 4.16 21.12
CA LYS A 160 -6.25 3.82 20.35
C LYS A 160 -5.94 3.82 18.85
N TYR A 161 -6.71 4.55 18.06
CA TYR A 161 -6.58 4.67 16.61
C TYR A 161 -5.76 5.90 16.16
N ASN A 162 -5.15 6.64 17.08
CA ASN A 162 -4.52 7.93 16.75
C ASN A 162 -3.39 7.85 15.74
N LEU A 163 -2.76 6.67 15.55
CA LEU A 163 -1.72 6.44 14.55
C LEU A 163 -2.20 5.66 13.30
N PHE A 164 -3.48 5.45 13.12
CA PHE A 164 -3.98 4.75 11.91
C PHE A 164 -3.69 5.50 10.62
N HIS A 165 -3.54 6.82 10.65
CA HIS A 165 -3.12 7.62 9.50
C HIS A 165 -1.62 7.49 9.18
N ALA A 166 -0.83 6.95 10.08
CA ALA A 166 0.64 6.91 9.92
C ALA A 166 1.12 5.88 8.88
N HIS A 167 0.27 4.96 8.39
CA HIS A 167 0.66 3.98 7.37
C HIS A 167 1.19 4.63 6.08
N GLY A 168 0.55 5.73 5.62
CA GLY A 168 1.03 6.50 4.47
C GLY A 168 2.39 7.13 4.75
N LEU A 169 2.57 7.68 5.96
CA LEU A 169 3.83 8.29 6.38
C LEU A 169 4.94 7.25 6.53
N TYR A 170 4.68 6.06 7.06
CA TYR A 170 5.66 4.97 7.08
C TYR A 170 6.09 4.58 5.66
N THR A 171 5.15 4.46 4.74
CA THR A 171 5.44 4.16 3.32
C THR A 171 6.31 5.26 2.70
N LEU A 172 6.02 6.54 2.97
CA LEU A 172 6.82 7.68 2.53
C LEU A 172 8.23 7.65 3.11
N ILE A 173 8.39 7.41 4.41
CA ILE A 173 9.70 7.31 5.07
C ILE A 173 10.54 6.24 4.39
N PHE A 174 9.98 5.05 4.15
CA PHE A 174 10.71 3.97 3.50
C PHE A 174 11.06 4.28 2.06
N PHE A 175 10.15 4.90 1.31
CA PHE A 175 10.41 5.39 -0.03
C PHE A 175 11.55 6.44 -0.05
N ASN A 176 11.49 7.42 0.85
CA ASN A 176 12.52 8.46 0.94
C ASN A 176 13.89 7.89 1.31
N ILE A 177 13.97 6.88 2.19
CA ILE A 177 15.22 6.17 2.48
C ILE A 177 15.79 5.51 1.21
N LEU A 178 14.93 4.89 0.40
CA LEU A 178 15.36 4.26 -0.86
C LEU A 178 15.93 5.29 -1.83
N CYS A 179 15.17 6.35 -2.09
CA CYS A 179 15.55 7.39 -3.05
C CYS A 179 16.83 8.11 -2.62
N LEU A 180 16.87 8.64 -1.41
CA LEU A 180 18.01 9.40 -0.93
C LEU A 180 19.28 8.56 -0.85
N LYS A 181 19.18 7.28 -0.42
CA LYS A 181 20.35 6.41 -0.40
C LYS A 181 20.91 6.18 -1.80
N PHE A 182 20.06 5.98 -2.80
CA PHE A 182 20.47 5.82 -4.19
C PHE A 182 21.08 7.11 -4.74
N ILE A 183 20.41 8.25 -4.54
CA ILE A 183 20.89 9.58 -4.97
C ILE A 183 22.26 9.86 -4.37
N PHE A 184 22.46 9.70 -3.05
CA PHE A 184 23.76 9.91 -2.42
C PHE A 184 24.86 8.97 -2.93
N GLN A 185 24.53 7.72 -3.27
CA GLN A 185 25.50 6.82 -3.88
C GLN A 185 25.94 7.31 -5.27
N LYS A 186 25.01 7.82 -6.08
CA LYS A 186 25.30 8.38 -7.41
C LYS A 186 26.09 9.68 -7.33
N ILE A 187 25.77 10.57 -6.39
CA ILE A 187 26.56 11.79 -6.13
C ILE A 187 28.00 11.43 -5.74
N LYS A 188 28.18 10.46 -4.82
CA LYS A 188 29.51 10.03 -4.39
C LYS A 188 30.34 9.43 -5.51
N SER A 189 29.71 8.70 -6.44
CA SER A 189 30.37 8.12 -7.61
C SER A 189 30.48 9.10 -8.80
N LYS A 190 29.94 10.31 -8.67
CA LYS A 190 29.83 11.32 -9.76
C LYS A 190 29.15 10.78 -11.02
N ASN A 191 28.21 9.83 -10.85
CA ASN A 191 27.50 9.19 -11.96
C ASN A 191 26.06 9.71 -12.01
N TYR A 192 25.81 10.71 -12.85
CA TYR A 192 24.51 11.37 -13.04
C TYR A 192 23.78 10.79 -14.26
N ASP A 193 23.50 9.48 -14.20
CA ASP A 193 22.80 8.76 -15.26
C ASP A 193 21.27 8.93 -15.16
N PHE A 194 20.53 8.31 -16.10
CA PHE A 194 19.08 8.30 -16.14
C PHE A 194 18.46 7.90 -14.78
N PHE A 195 19.03 6.92 -14.09
CA PHE A 195 18.50 6.47 -12.81
C PHE A 195 18.68 7.48 -11.69
N TYR A 196 19.78 8.26 -11.71
CA TYR A 196 19.93 9.38 -10.77
C TYR A 196 18.77 10.35 -10.86
N PHE A 197 18.43 10.77 -12.09
CA PHE A 197 17.31 11.70 -12.30
C PHE A 197 15.96 11.05 -11.99
N LEU A 198 15.75 9.80 -12.37
CA LEU A 198 14.51 9.08 -12.09
C LEU A 198 14.20 9.01 -10.59
N TYR A 199 15.20 8.68 -9.77
CA TYR A 199 15.04 8.67 -8.30
C TYR A 199 14.88 10.08 -7.72
N LEU A 200 15.63 11.07 -8.22
CA LEU A 200 15.56 12.45 -7.76
C LEU A 200 14.18 13.06 -8.05
N LEU A 201 13.72 12.95 -9.30
CA LEU A 201 12.41 13.49 -9.71
C LEU A 201 11.26 12.78 -9.00
N SER A 202 11.33 11.46 -8.83
CA SER A 202 10.34 10.72 -8.03
C SER A 202 10.30 11.17 -6.58
N PHE A 203 11.48 11.41 -5.96
CA PHE A 203 11.59 11.93 -4.60
C PHE A 203 10.96 13.32 -4.48
N ILE A 204 11.32 14.25 -5.39
CA ILE A 204 10.78 15.62 -5.38
C ILE A 204 9.27 15.58 -5.60
N PHE A 205 8.80 14.87 -6.62
CA PHE A 205 7.38 14.81 -6.95
C PHE A 205 6.53 14.31 -5.77
N ILE A 206 6.91 13.19 -5.17
CA ILE A 206 6.14 12.60 -4.06
C ILE A 206 6.11 13.53 -2.85
N ASN A 207 7.25 14.12 -2.48
CA ASN A 207 7.29 14.97 -1.29
C ASN A 207 6.61 16.34 -1.50
N CYS A 208 6.61 16.89 -2.72
CA CYS A 208 5.95 18.15 -3.03
C CYS A 208 4.44 18.01 -3.27
N PHE A 209 4.03 16.96 -3.99
CA PHE A 209 2.65 16.84 -4.46
C PHE A 209 1.76 15.93 -3.59
N PHE A 210 2.34 15.03 -2.78
CA PHE A 210 1.56 14.16 -1.90
C PHE A 210 1.42 14.76 -0.50
N TYR A 211 1.07 16.04 -0.41
CA TYR A 211 0.94 16.78 0.85
C TYR A 211 -0.09 16.18 1.84
N ARG A 212 -1.04 15.37 1.36
CA ARG A 212 -2.01 14.66 2.20
C ARG A 212 -1.54 13.27 2.61
N ILE A 213 -0.25 13.10 2.89
CA ILE A 213 0.35 11.80 3.18
C ILE A 213 -0.12 11.20 4.50
N ALA A 214 -0.34 12.05 5.51
CA ALA A 214 -0.82 11.66 6.83
C ALA A 214 -2.35 11.76 6.93
N GLU A 215 -3.02 11.37 5.87
CA GLU A 215 -4.48 11.25 5.81
C GLU A 215 -4.88 9.81 6.12
N PHE A 216 -6.00 9.63 6.83
CA PHE A 216 -6.55 8.28 7.11
C PHE A 216 -7.04 7.51 5.86
N GLY A 217 -6.66 7.94 4.66
CA GLY A 217 -7.02 7.33 3.39
C GLY A 217 -6.06 6.23 2.94
N ALA A 218 -6.53 5.35 2.07
CA ALA A 218 -5.77 4.22 1.55
C ALA A 218 -4.96 4.54 0.28
N ASP A 219 -5.15 5.70 -0.35
CA ASP A 219 -4.67 5.96 -1.71
C ASP A 219 -3.18 6.27 -1.79
N ARG A 220 -2.67 7.10 -0.87
CA ARG A 220 -1.31 7.64 -0.97
C ARG A 220 -0.23 6.59 -0.86
N ALA A 221 -0.38 5.65 0.06
CA ALA A 221 0.58 4.54 0.20
C ALA A 221 0.67 3.71 -1.09
N GLY A 222 -0.47 3.37 -1.70
CA GLY A 222 -0.51 2.67 -2.98
C GLY A 222 0.11 3.48 -4.14
N GLN A 223 -0.16 4.78 -4.21
CA GLN A 223 0.43 5.67 -5.23
C GLN A 223 1.96 5.76 -5.12
N ILE A 224 2.52 5.81 -3.91
CA ILE A 224 3.98 5.75 -3.69
C ILE A 224 4.55 4.44 -4.22
N LEU A 225 3.88 3.32 -3.96
CA LEU A 225 4.31 2.01 -4.47
C LEU A 225 4.33 1.95 -6.00
N VAL A 226 3.42 2.65 -6.68
CA VAL A 226 3.42 2.74 -8.15
C VAL A 226 4.72 3.35 -8.68
N PHE A 227 5.25 4.40 -8.05
CA PHE A 227 6.57 4.93 -8.42
C PHE A 227 7.68 3.88 -8.28
N LEU A 228 7.66 3.10 -7.18
CA LEU A 228 8.64 2.01 -7.01
C LEU A 228 8.48 0.88 -8.03
N ILE A 229 7.24 0.58 -8.45
CA ILE A 229 6.97 -0.38 -9.52
C ILE A 229 7.62 0.08 -10.82
N PHE A 230 7.43 1.34 -11.23
CA PHE A 230 8.05 1.88 -12.44
C PHE A 230 9.57 1.98 -12.32
N ILE A 231 10.11 2.44 -11.20
CA ILE A 231 11.55 2.47 -10.97
C ILE A 231 12.15 1.08 -11.15
N LYS A 232 11.56 0.05 -10.52
CA LYS A 232 12.04 -1.33 -10.64
C LYS A 232 11.88 -1.89 -12.05
N TYR A 233 10.80 -1.55 -12.75
CA TYR A 233 10.63 -1.91 -14.15
C TYR A 233 11.76 -1.37 -15.02
N PHE A 234 12.08 -0.07 -14.92
CA PHE A 234 13.18 0.53 -15.67
C PHE A 234 14.54 -0.03 -15.30
N GLU A 235 14.78 -0.33 -14.02
CA GLU A 235 16.01 -1.00 -13.58
C GLU A 235 16.16 -2.39 -14.23
N ILE A 236 15.08 -3.17 -14.34
CA ILE A 236 15.10 -4.51 -14.92
C ILE A 236 15.37 -4.46 -16.43
N ILE A 237 14.70 -3.59 -17.19
CA ILE A 237 14.84 -3.52 -18.65
C ILE A 237 16.18 -2.93 -19.10
N ASN A 238 16.78 -2.03 -18.30
CA ASN A 238 18.07 -1.40 -18.63
C ASN A 238 19.28 -2.12 -18.03
N PHE A 239 19.06 -3.28 -17.41
CA PHE A 239 20.11 -3.97 -16.68
C PHE A 239 21.00 -4.80 -17.64
N ASN A 240 22.28 -4.40 -17.79
CA ASN A 240 23.30 -5.19 -18.49
C ASN A 240 23.95 -6.20 -17.52
N ASN A 241 23.50 -7.48 -17.56
CA ASN A 241 24.29 -8.68 -17.26
C ASN A 241 24.61 -9.16 -15.82
N LYS A 242 23.89 -8.77 -14.74
CA LYS A 242 24.05 -9.50 -13.46
C LYS A 242 22.76 -10.22 -13.07
N THR A 243 22.68 -11.52 -13.36
CA THR A 243 21.47 -12.37 -13.21
C THR A 243 20.86 -12.35 -11.80
N ASP A 244 21.68 -12.31 -10.74
CA ASP A 244 21.17 -12.33 -9.35
C ASP A 244 20.49 -11.03 -8.93
N ASN A 245 20.93 -9.90 -9.46
CA ASN A 245 20.28 -8.62 -9.21
C ASN A 245 18.93 -8.54 -9.92
N ILE A 246 18.84 -9.04 -11.16
CA ILE A 246 17.58 -9.10 -11.92
C ILE A 246 16.52 -9.90 -11.16
N LYS A 247 16.87 -11.09 -10.64
CA LYS A 247 15.95 -11.92 -9.83
C LYS A 247 15.39 -11.15 -8.64
N LYS A 248 16.28 -10.49 -7.89
CA LYS A 248 15.90 -9.70 -6.74
C LYS A 248 14.93 -8.57 -7.11
N ASP A 249 15.23 -7.85 -8.19
CA ASP A 249 14.41 -6.71 -8.61
C ASP A 249 13.05 -7.14 -9.16
N ILE A 250 12.95 -8.28 -9.85
CA ILE A 250 11.66 -8.88 -10.26
C ILE A 250 10.81 -9.23 -9.02
N VAL A 251 11.41 -9.87 -8.00
CA VAL A 251 10.70 -10.21 -6.77
C VAL A 251 10.19 -8.94 -6.08
N LEU A 252 11.00 -7.87 -6.00
CA LEU A 252 10.59 -6.60 -5.42
C LEU A 252 9.47 -5.93 -6.23
N LEU A 253 9.57 -5.97 -7.57
CA LEU A 253 8.52 -5.45 -8.46
C LEU A 253 7.18 -6.14 -8.20
N ILE A 254 7.16 -7.48 -8.17
CA ILE A 254 5.94 -8.26 -7.90
C ILE A 254 5.41 -7.93 -6.51
N LEU A 255 6.28 -7.87 -5.50
CA LEU A 255 5.91 -7.53 -4.13
C LEU A 255 5.21 -6.16 -4.04
N PHE A 256 5.78 -5.12 -4.66
CA PHE A 256 5.18 -3.79 -4.65
C PHE A 256 3.83 -3.78 -5.38
N THR A 257 3.72 -4.54 -6.47
CA THR A 257 2.46 -4.68 -7.22
C THR A 257 1.38 -5.36 -6.38
N VAL A 258 1.72 -6.47 -5.71
CA VAL A 258 0.78 -7.18 -4.83
C VAL A 258 0.38 -6.31 -3.64
N LEU A 259 1.34 -5.62 -3.02
CA LEU A 259 1.05 -4.75 -1.89
C LEU A 259 0.16 -3.57 -2.31
N ALA A 260 0.44 -2.90 -3.43
CA ALA A 260 -0.41 -1.83 -3.94
C ALA A 260 -1.83 -2.33 -4.24
N ALA A 261 -1.96 -3.47 -4.93
CA ALA A 261 -3.26 -4.08 -5.25
C ALA A 261 -4.06 -4.48 -4.00
N SER A 262 -3.38 -4.88 -2.91
CA SER A 262 -4.03 -5.18 -1.64
C SER A 262 -4.58 -3.94 -0.93
N MET A 263 -3.99 -2.77 -1.17
CA MET A 263 -4.45 -1.51 -0.58
C MET A 263 -5.71 -1.00 -1.27
N LYS A 264 -5.78 -1.11 -2.60
CA LYS A 264 -6.96 -0.69 -3.36
C LYS A 264 -7.08 -1.44 -4.69
N ALA A 265 -8.28 -1.89 -5.01
CA ALA A 265 -8.54 -2.77 -6.15
C ALA A 265 -8.10 -2.19 -7.52
N TYR A 266 -8.16 -0.88 -7.73
CA TYR A 266 -7.74 -0.32 -9.03
C TYR A 266 -6.24 -0.48 -9.32
N PHE A 267 -5.41 -0.69 -8.30
CA PHE A 267 -3.97 -0.98 -8.50
C PHE A 267 -3.72 -2.36 -9.11
N PHE A 268 -4.71 -3.24 -9.22
CA PHE A 268 -4.57 -4.50 -9.96
C PHE A 268 -4.15 -4.28 -11.43
N ILE A 269 -4.43 -3.12 -12.03
CA ILE A 269 -3.99 -2.78 -13.38
C ILE A 269 -2.46 -2.86 -13.53
N TYR A 270 -1.71 -2.59 -12.47
CA TYR A 270 -0.24 -2.62 -12.51
C TYR A 270 0.35 -4.03 -12.59
N PHE A 271 -0.46 -5.10 -12.44
CA PHE A 271 -0.01 -6.46 -12.74
C PHE A 271 0.39 -6.66 -14.21
N ILE A 272 -0.06 -5.79 -15.10
CA ILE A 272 0.38 -5.78 -16.49
C ILE A 272 1.90 -5.64 -16.61
N ILE A 273 2.55 -4.89 -15.72
CA ILE A 273 3.99 -4.61 -15.74
C ILE A 273 4.82 -5.88 -15.48
N PRO A 274 4.67 -6.59 -14.35
CA PRO A 274 5.40 -7.85 -14.15
C PRO A 274 4.99 -8.92 -15.17
N THR A 275 3.74 -8.94 -15.66
CA THR A 275 3.31 -9.88 -16.69
C THR A 275 4.07 -9.65 -18.00
N ILE A 276 4.15 -8.42 -18.50
CA ILE A 276 4.91 -8.09 -19.71
C ILE A 276 6.39 -8.49 -19.56
N LEU A 277 7.00 -8.22 -18.40
CA LEU A 277 8.38 -8.62 -18.15
C LEU A 277 8.57 -10.13 -18.20
N LEU A 278 7.65 -10.89 -17.62
CA LEU A 278 7.70 -12.35 -17.58
C LEU A 278 7.36 -13.02 -18.92
N LEU A 279 6.76 -12.31 -19.87
CA LEU A 279 6.61 -12.76 -21.25
C LEU A 279 7.96 -12.83 -21.99
N ASN A 280 8.96 -12.08 -21.56
CA ASN A 280 10.32 -12.21 -22.07
C ASN A 280 10.95 -13.54 -21.58
N LYS A 281 11.17 -14.48 -22.49
CA LYS A 281 11.68 -15.82 -22.19
C LYS A 281 13.00 -15.78 -21.38
N LYS A 282 13.92 -14.88 -21.71
CA LYS A 282 15.21 -14.75 -20.99
C LYS A 282 14.98 -14.34 -19.53
N ILE A 283 14.11 -13.38 -19.28
CA ILE A 283 13.76 -12.92 -17.93
C ILE A 283 13.03 -14.05 -17.18
N PHE A 284 12.05 -14.70 -17.82
CA PHE A 284 11.28 -15.78 -17.25
C PHE A 284 12.16 -16.95 -16.80
N PHE A 285 13.01 -17.49 -17.65
CA PHE A 285 13.92 -18.58 -17.27
C PHE A 285 14.98 -18.15 -16.23
N THR A 286 15.39 -16.89 -16.25
CA THR A 286 16.27 -16.35 -15.20
C THR A 286 15.54 -16.29 -13.84
N PHE A 287 14.26 -15.96 -13.84
CA PHE A 287 13.45 -15.81 -12.63
C PHE A 287 13.09 -17.16 -12.00
N ILE A 288 12.72 -18.17 -12.81
CA ILE A 288 12.25 -19.46 -12.30
C ILE A 288 13.39 -20.24 -11.67
N ASN A 289 13.33 -20.36 -10.35
CA ASN A 289 14.13 -21.28 -9.54
C ASN A 289 13.39 -21.55 -8.22
N PHE A 290 13.85 -22.55 -7.45
CA PHE A 290 13.17 -22.95 -6.21
C PHE A 290 12.96 -21.78 -5.22
N LYS A 291 13.94 -20.88 -5.07
CA LYS A 291 13.82 -19.71 -4.16
C LYS A 291 12.81 -18.70 -4.66
N SER A 292 12.74 -18.46 -5.96
CA SER A 292 11.74 -17.58 -6.55
C SER A 292 10.34 -18.18 -6.47
N MET A 293 10.20 -19.49 -6.65
CA MET A 293 8.93 -20.20 -6.52
C MET A 293 8.38 -20.13 -5.09
N LYS A 294 9.26 -20.27 -4.07
CA LYS A 294 8.86 -20.11 -2.66
C LYS A 294 8.28 -18.72 -2.37
N ILE A 295 8.91 -17.66 -2.85
CA ILE A 295 8.41 -16.30 -2.62
C ILE A 295 7.17 -16.00 -3.48
N LEU A 296 7.11 -16.53 -4.70
CA LEU A 296 5.94 -16.40 -5.57
C LEU A 296 4.71 -17.06 -4.95
N SER A 297 4.86 -18.21 -4.28
CA SER A 297 3.74 -18.85 -3.58
C SER A 297 3.17 -17.96 -2.46
N VAL A 298 4.01 -17.20 -1.74
CA VAL A 298 3.55 -16.21 -0.75
C VAL A 298 2.78 -15.07 -1.42
N PHE A 299 3.24 -14.57 -2.56
CA PHE A 299 2.54 -13.53 -3.31
C PHE A 299 1.19 -14.01 -3.85
N THR A 300 1.15 -15.22 -4.42
CA THR A 300 -0.09 -15.85 -4.87
C THR A 300 -1.05 -16.04 -3.71
N PHE A 301 -0.56 -16.54 -2.58
CA PHE A 301 -1.37 -16.68 -1.37
C PHE A 301 -1.96 -15.34 -0.92
N PHE A 302 -1.18 -14.26 -0.93
CA PHE A 302 -1.69 -12.94 -0.57
C PHE A 302 -2.80 -12.47 -1.54
N VAL A 303 -2.62 -12.65 -2.84
CA VAL A 303 -3.64 -12.33 -3.84
C VAL A 303 -4.91 -13.17 -3.62
N LEU A 304 -4.77 -14.45 -3.34
CA LEU A 304 -5.90 -15.32 -3.01
C LEU A 304 -6.63 -14.85 -1.74
N MET A 305 -5.89 -14.39 -0.73
CA MET A 305 -6.47 -13.81 0.48
C MET A 305 -7.32 -12.57 0.18
N ILE A 306 -6.87 -11.68 -0.71
CA ILE A 306 -7.64 -10.51 -1.14
C ILE A 306 -8.98 -10.94 -1.76
N PHE A 307 -8.95 -11.90 -2.68
CA PHE A 307 -10.17 -12.42 -3.31
C PHE A 307 -11.07 -13.15 -2.31
N SER A 308 -10.49 -13.91 -1.39
CA SER A 308 -11.24 -14.63 -0.34
C SER A 308 -11.97 -13.66 0.59
N ILE A 309 -11.29 -12.60 1.04
CA ILE A 309 -11.91 -11.57 1.88
C ILE A 309 -13.04 -10.86 1.12
N ASN A 310 -12.84 -10.49 -0.14
CA ASN A 310 -13.91 -9.92 -0.96
C ASN A 310 -15.10 -10.87 -1.07
N PHE A 311 -14.86 -12.15 -1.36
CA PHE A 311 -15.90 -13.14 -1.51
C PHE A 311 -16.66 -13.37 -0.19
N LEU A 312 -15.95 -13.55 0.91
CA LEU A 312 -16.55 -13.75 2.23
C LEU A 312 -17.27 -12.51 2.77
N SER A 313 -16.83 -11.31 2.36
CA SER A 313 -17.50 -10.06 2.76
C SER A 313 -18.76 -9.76 1.96
N THR A 314 -18.78 -10.08 0.66
CA THR A 314 -19.79 -9.57 -0.28
C THR A 314 -20.51 -10.64 -1.10
N GLY A 315 -20.00 -11.87 -1.11
CA GLY A 315 -20.42 -12.91 -2.05
C GLY A 315 -19.80 -12.77 -3.45
N CYS A 316 -18.90 -11.78 -3.68
CA CYS A 316 -18.26 -11.53 -4.97
C CYS A 316 -16.74 -11.64 -4.83
N ALA A 317 -16.10 -12.45 -5.67
CA ALA A 317 -14.63 -12.54 -5.63
C ALA A 317 -13.94 -11.20 -5.98
N LEU A 318 -14.59 -10.39 -6.81
CA LEU A 318 -14.12 -9.05 -7.18
C LEU A 318 -15.31 -8.06 -7.18
N TYR A 319 -15.62 -7.48 -6.02
CA TYR A 319 -16.68 -6.47 -5.93
C TYR A 319 -16.21 -5.14 -6.56
N PRO A 320 -17.03 -4.42 -7.38
CA PRO A 320 -18.42 -4.71 -7.75
C PRO A 320 -18.61 -5.39 -9.13
N ALA A 321 -17.78 -6.37 -9.48
CA ALA A 321 -17.93 -7.10 -10.73
C ALA A 321 -19.00 -8.19 -10.58
N LYS A 322 -20.20 -7.90 -11.06
CA LYS A 322 -21.41 -8.76 -10.96
C LYS A 322 -21.17 -10.21 -11.39
N GLN A 323 -20.32 -10.43 -12.39
CA GLN A 323 -20.00 -11.76 -12.94
C GLN A 323 -19.26 -12.66 -11.94
N THR A 324 -18.62 -12.08 -10.93
CA THR A 324 -17.85 -12.79 -9.91
C THR A 324 -18.65 -13.09 -8.65
N CYS A 325 -19.95 -12.77 -8.64
CA CYS A 325 -20.82 -12.87 -7.48
C CYS A 325 -21.68 -14.12 -7.49
N ASN A 326 -21.79 -14.77 -6.34
CA ASN A 326 -22.70 -15.90 -6.09
C ASN A 326 -23.86 -15.45 -5.20
N GLU A 327 -25.06 -15.35 -5.75
CA GLU A 327 -26.26 -14.89 -5.03
C GLU A 327 -26.90 -15.95 -4.11
N ASN A 328 -26.49 -17.20 -4.24
CA ASN A 328 -27.08 -18.30 -3.46
C ASN A 328 -26.55 -18.38 -2.02
N LEU A 329 -25.60 -17.52 -1.66
CA LEU A 329 -25.04 -17.48 -0.32
C LEU A 329 -25.89 -16.55 0.56
N GLN A 330 -26.12 -16.96 1.80
CA GLN A 330 -26.95 -16.19 2.74
C GLN A 330 -26.43 -14.77 3.01
N TRP A 331 -25.13 -14.59 2.95
CA TRP A 331 -24.45 -13.30 3.18
C TRP A 331 -24.21 -12.49 1.90
N SER A 332 -24.53 -13.02 0.74
CA SER A 332 -24.21 -12.37 -0.53
C SER A 332 -25.05 -11.11 -0.75
N ILE A 333 -24.40 -10.08 -1.27
CA ILE A 333 -25.08 -8.89 -1.75
C ILE A 333 -25.78 -9.23 -3.07
N LYS A 334 -27.05 -8.81 -3.19
CA LYS A 334 -27.87 -9.08 -4.40
C LYS A 334 -27.22 -8.45 -5.64
N LYS A 335 -27.20 -9.16 -6.77
CA LYS A 335 -26.59 -8.71 -8.02
C LYS A 335 -27.13 -7.38 -8.54
N ASP A 336 -28.41 -7.08 -8.29
CA ASP A 336 -28.97 -5.80 -8.69
C ASP A 336 -28.38 -4.64 -7.86
N GLU A 337 -28.12 -4.86 -6.59
CA GLU A 337 -27.43 -3.90 -5.74
C GLU A 337 -25.98 -3.73 -6.16
N VAL A 338 -25.27 -4.82 -6.46
CA VAL A 338 -23.91 -4.79 -7.01
C VAL A 338 -23.86 -3.94 -8.31
N GLN A 339 -24.87 -4.16 -9.21
CA GLN A 339 -24.95 -3.39 -10.45
C GLN A 339 -25.24 -1.90 -10.21
N LYS A 340 -26.11 -1.58 -9.26
CA LYS A 340 -26.37 -0.17 -8.86
C LYS A 340 -25.09 0.48 -8.34
N MET A 341 -24.32 -0.23 -7.51
CA MET A 341 -23.07 0.27 -6.97
C MET A 341 -21.98 0.43 -8.04
N LYS A 342 -21.86 -0.50 -9.00
CA LYS A 342 -20.96 -0.34 -10.13
C LYS A 342 -21.23 0.98 -10.89
N VAL A 343 -22.50 1.23 -11.22
CA VAL A 343 -22.90 2.49 -11.89
C VAL A 343 -22.63 3.70 -11.00
N HIS A 344 -22.83 3.58 -9.68
CA HIS A 344 -22.53 4.67 -8.75
C HIS A 344 -21.03 5.01 -8.70
N TYR A 345 -20.16 4.00 -8.61
CA TYR A 345 -18.72 4.23 -8.62
C TYR A 345 -18.23 4.82 -9.95
N GLU A 346 -18.77 4.33 -11.06
CA GLU A 346 -18.45 4.87 -12.38
C GLU A 346 -18.90 6.32 -12.53
N TRP A 347 -20.12 6.65 -12.09
CA TRP A 347 -20.65 8.00 -12.06
C TRP A 347 -19.78 8.93 -11.20
N TRP A 348 -19.39 8.48 -10.00
CA TRP A 348 -18.52 9.23 -9.10
C TRP A 348 -17.13 9.46 -9.71
N ALA A 349 -16.51 8.43 -10.27
CA ALA A 349 -15.19 8.52 -10.91
C ALA A 349 -15.18 9.46 -12.14
N LYS A 350 -16.32 9.61 -12.79
CA LYS A 350 -16.53 10.52 -13.92
C LYS A 350 -17.01 11.92 -13.52
N ALA A 351 -16.80 12.32 -12.28
CA ALA A 351 -17.20 13.61 -11.72
C ALA A 351 -18.70 13.90 -11.79
N GLY A 352 -19.55 12.88 -11.79
CA GLY A 352 -21.00 13.02 -11.74
C GLY A 352 -21.55 13.28 -10.31
N GLY A 353 -20.74 13.08 -9.27
CA GLY A 353 -21.13 13.19 -7.88
C GLY A 353 -20.11 13.94 -7.01
N GLY A 354 -20.52 14.31 -5.82
CA GLY A 354 -19.75 15.10 -4.87
C GLY A 354 -20.36 16.49 -4.67
N SER A 355 -20.05 17.14 -3.53
CA SER A 355 -20.63 18.43 -3.16
C SER A 355 -20.48 19.53 -4.22
N ASN A 356 -19.39 19.48 -5.01
CA ASN A 356 -19.07 20.48 -6.01
C ASN A 356 -19.32 20.03 -7.45
N TYR A 357 -19.78 18.79 -7.68
CA TYR A 357 -19.82 18.14 -9.02
C TYR A 357 -21.16 17.50 -9.34
N SER A 358 -22.20 17.71 -8.51
CA SER A 358 -23.53 17.14 -8.78
C SER A 358 -24.10 17.61 -10.12
N VAL A 359 -24.58 16.65 -10.89
CA VAL A 359 -25.23 16.89 -12.19
C VAL A 359 -26.63 16.32 -12.11
N ASP A 360 -27.62 17.11 -12.54
CA ASP A 360 -29.02 16.70 -12.54
C ASP A 360 -29.36 15.79 -13.76
N ILE A 361 -28.61 14.69 -13.87
CA ILE A 361 -28.81 13.65 -14.88
C ILE A 361 -28.82 12.31 -14.17
N LYS A 362 -29.73 11.41 -14.53
CA LYS A 362 -29.75 10.04 -13.99
C LYS A 362 -28.40 9.37 -14.18
N LYS A 363 -27.85 8.75 -13.12
CA LYS A 363 -26.50 8.15 -13.11
C LYS A 363 -26.24 7.23 -14.30
N LYS A 364 -27.22 6.40 -14.69
CA LYS A 364 -27.09 5.49 -15.84
C LYS A 364 -26.93 6.21 -17.16
N ASP A 365 -27.58 7.35 -17.34
CA ASP A 365 -27.56 8.12 -18.60
C ASP A 365 -26.32 9.01 -18.67
N TYR A 366 -25.86 9.50 -17.53
CA TYR A 366 -24.62 10.27 -17.42
C TYR A 366 -23.38 9.49 -17.83
N VAL A 367 -23.26 8.23 -17.41
CA VAL A 367 -22.08 7.40 -17.71
C VAL A 367 -22.04 6.86 -19.15
N LYS A 368 -23.16 6.96 -19.92
CA LYS A 368 -23.25 6.48 -21.29
C LYS A 368 -22.71 7.47 -22.32
N ASN A 369 -22.20 6.93 -23.41
CA ASN A 369 -21.90 7.66 -24.66
C ASN A 369 -21.03 8.93 -24.47
N PHE A 370 -20.07 8.88 -23.54
CA PHE A 370 -19.13 9.96 -23.26
C PHE A 370 -19.78 11.30 -22.83
N LYS A 371 -21.05 11.32 -22.44
CA LYS A 371 -21.76 12.52 -21.98
C LYS A 371 -21.10 13.20 -20.76
N TRP A 372 -20.31 12.45 -20.02
CA TRP A 372 -19.57 12.89 -18.82
C TRP A 372 -18.31 13.72 -19.13
N ILE A 373 -17.78 13.68 -20.37
CA ILE A 373 -16.45 14.25 -20.68
C ILE A 373 -16.38 15.73 -20.38
N ASN A 374 -17.33 16.53 -20.89
CA ASN A 374 -17.29 17.99 -20.69
C ASN A 374 -17.32 18.35 -19.21
N ASN A 375 -18.23 17.75 -18.45
CA ASN A 375 -18.32 17.98 -17.02
C ASN A 375 -17.05 17.52 -16.28
N TRP A 376 -16.45 16.40 -16.70
CA TRP A 376 -15.21 15.90 -16.11
C TRP A 376 -14.03 16.85 -16.38
N ILE A 377 -13.91 17.36 -17.62
CA ILE A 377 -12.86 18.31 -17.99
C ILE A 377 -13.01 19.59 -17.18
N GLU A 378 -14.19 20.19 -17.17
CA GLU A 378 -14.42 21.48 -16.50
C GLU A 378 -14.26 21.40 -14.98
N LYS A 379 -14.82 20.37 -14.36
CA LYS A 379 -14.93 20.31 -12.90
C LYS A 379 -13.86 19.45 -12.22
N TYR A 380 -13.32 18.46 -12.90
CA TYR A 380 -12.34 17.55 -12.29
C TYR A 380 -10.94 17.72 -12.88
N PHE A 381 -10.80 17.74 -14.21
CA PHE A 381 -9.50 17.84 -14.85
C PHE A 381 -8.77 19.10 -14.41
N PHE A 382 -9.36 20.28 -14.64
CA PHE A 382 -8.73 21.56 -14.29
C PHE A 382 -8.57 21.80 -12.79
N ASN A 383 -9.34 21.14 -11.94
CA ASN A 383 -9.25 21.31 -10.48
C ASN A 383 -8.38 20.30 -9.76
N LYS A 384 -8.03 19.16 -10.38
CA LYS A 384 -7.29 18.09 -9.70
C LYS A 384 -6.20 17.45 -10.54
N VAL A 385 -6.42 17.26 -11.85
CA VAL A 385 -5.46 16.54 -12.71
C VAL A 385 -4.40 17.48 -13.25
N SER A 386 -4.79 18.68 -13.65
CA SER A 386 -3.89 19.69 -14.22
C SER A 386 -2.72 20.02 -13.29
N ASP A 387 -2.96 20.17 -12.00
CA ASP A 387 -1.91 20.51 -11.03
C ASP A 387 -0.80 19.46 -10.99
N PHE A 388 -1.19 18.17 -11.04
CA PHE A 388 -0.22 17.07 -11.10
C PHE A 388 0.53 17.03 -12.43
N LEU A 389 -0.16 17.32 -13.55
CA LEU A 389 0.47 17.36 -14.87
C LEU A 389 1.43 18.54 -14.99
N PHE A 390 1.05 19.72 -14.50
CA PHE A 390 1.95 20.86 -14.41
C PHE A 390 3.17 20.54 -13.56
N GLY A 391 2.98 19.93 -12.39
CA GLY A 391 4.10 19.48 -11.57
C GLY A 391 5.06 18.54 -12.30
N LEU A 392 4.55 17.63 -13.13
CA LEU A 392 5.39 16.75 -13.95
C LEU A 392 6.12 17.48 -15.07
N VAL A 393 5.52 18.52 -15.66
CA VAL A 393 6.17 19.33 -16.72
C VAL A 393 7.29 20.19 -16.15
N PHE A 394 7.15 20.72 -14.93
CA PHE A 394 8.18 21.52 -14.29
C PHE A 394 9.34 20.69 -13.69
N LEU A 395 9.18 19.40 -13.48
CA LEU A 395 10.24 18.48 -13.06
C LEU A 395 11.04 17.94 -14.26
#